data_6c2204194e77041b115b676ec2210844
#
_entry.id   6c2204194e77041b115b676ec2210844
#
_cell.length_a   1.000
_cell.length_b   1.000
_cell.length_c   1.000
_cell.angle_alpha   90.00
_cell.angle_beta   90.00
_cell.angle_gamma   90.00
#
_symmetry.space_group_name_H-M   'P 1'
#
loop_
_entity.id
_entity.type
_entity.pdbx_description
1 polymer ?
#
loop_
_entity_poly.entity_id
_entity_poly.type
_entity_poly.pdbx_seq_one_letter_code
_entity_poly.pdbx_strand_id
1 'polypeptide(L)'
;AVVQRLDIAMVAVDEAHCISQWGQDFRPSYLQIGAFIAQLPARPAVCALTATATERVRDDIVRLLGLSDPYRIVTGFDRPNLHFAVERAEPKRKIARIAAYALEHASDSGIVYCSTRKDTEVVCNALVSAGVRATRYHAGLPAAERAANQQAFICDDAPVMVATNAFGMGIDKSNVRYVLHHNMPASIEAYYQEAGRAGRDGLPSECLLFWSEKDLSTCRFFIEQESTHEGLTAEEAEVVRASRRRMLESMVGYCYTTGCLRAYILRYFGEGGHDEALPSQGGATEVAPYGGAGAGGANLPDGAACAPDSRDGHAACDPTLRRGGSWSALPTEENSASSSAKRCCSNCDGEFEAVDVTAEARAIMRCVQALRGRFGKTTVVDVLRGADTENLRQWGLVNLPVYGTSEARRALLMEVVELLAADGYLAITEGKFPLVGFGPRYRE
;
A
#
# COMPACT_ATOMS: atom_id res chain seq x y z
N ALA A 1 0.58 18.01 -36.58
CA ALA A 1 0.94 19.01 -37.64
C ALA A 1 1.83 20.14 -37.11
N VAL A 2 1.55 20.75 -35.92
CA VAL A 2 2.40 21.85 -35.40
C VAL A 2 3.72 21.31 -34.90
N VAL A 3 3.71 20.24 -34.12
CA VAL A 3 4.91 19.64 -33.49
C VAL A 3 5.91 19.10 -34.51
N GLN A 4 5.46 18.64 -35.70
CA GLN A 4 6.32 18.15 -36.79
C GLN A 4 7.16 19.25 -37.46
N ARG A 5 6.90 20.52 -37.14
CA ARG A 5 7.64 21.67 -37.62
C ARG A 5 8.62 22.25 -36.60
N LEU A 6 8.66 21.69 -35.43
CA LEU A 6 9.53 22.11 -34.34
C LEU A 6 10.75 21.19 -34.24
N ASP A 7 11.89 21.79 -34.00
CA ASP A 7 13.10 21.06 -33.64
C ASP A 7 13.05 20.78 -32.16
N ILE A 8 12.64 19.54 -31.80
CA ILE A 8 12.46 19.12 -30.42
C ILE A 8 13.75 18.49 -29.93
N ALA A 9 14.45 19.19 -29.06
CA ALA A 9 15.70 18.72 -28.50
C ALA A 9 15.51 17.63 -27.45
N MET A 10 14.44 17.72 -26.65
CA MET A 10 14.18 16.78 -25.56
C MET A 10 12.67 16.57 -25.34
N VAL A 11 12.29 15.35 -24.98
CA VAL A 11 10.97 14.97 -24.45
C VAL A 11 11.15 14.47 -23.02
N ALA A 12 10.56 15.17 -22.05
CA ALA A 12 10.49 14.74 -20.67
C ALA A 12 9.13 14.12 -20.39
N VAL A 13 9.12 12.87 -19.90
CA VAL A 13 7.93 12.12 -19.51
C VAL A 13 7.92 12.07 -17.99
N ASP A 14 7.08 12.89 -17.37
CA ASP A 14 6.85 12.84 -15.92
C ASP A 14 5.82 11.74 -15.57
N GLU A 15 5.86 11.25 -14.32
CA GLU A 15 5.07 10.12 -13.86
C GLU A 15 5.11 8.92 -14.84
N ALA A 16 6.32 8.63 -15.34
CA ALA A 16 6.51 7.63 -16.38
C ALA A 16 6.01 6.22 -16.02
N HIS A 17 5.81 5.94 -14.72
CA HIS A 17 5.19 4.69 -14.24
C HIS A 17 3.77 4.48 -14.78
N CYS A 18 3.06 5.56 -15.16
CA CYS A 18 1.73 5.48 -15.76
C CYS A 18 1.69 4.75 -17.12
N ILE A 19 2.83 4.49 -17.74
CA ILE A 19 2.91 3.73 -19.01
C ILE A 19 2.76 2.22 -18.80
N SER A 20 3.07 1.71 -17.60
CA SER A 20 3.07 0.28 -17.29
C SER A 20 1.72 -0.19 -16.75
N GLN A 21 1.19 -1.28 -17.31
CA GLN A 21 0.00 -1.97 -16.78
C GLN A 21 0.22 -2.56 -15.37
N TRP A 22 1.47 -2.61 -14.94
CA TRP A 22 1.90 -3.03 -13.60
C TRP A 22 2.11 -1.84 -12.65
N GLY A 23 1.95 -0.60 -13.15
CA GLY A 23 2.00 0.62 -12.35
C GLY A 23 0.67 0.90 -11.64
N GLN A 24 0.73 1.57 -10.52
CA GLN A 24 -0.45 1.90 -9.69
C GLN A 24 -1.49 2.79 -10.39
N ASP A 25 -1.05 3.65 -11.30
CA ASP A 25 -1.86 4.65 -12.02
C ASP A 25 -1.69 4.48 -13.53
N PHE A 26 -1.92 3.24 -14.02
CA PHE A 26 -1.83 2.96 -15.45
C PHE A 26 -2.80 3.83 -16.24
N ARG A 27 -2.27 4.53 -17.25
CA ARG A 27 -3.04 5.40 -18.15
C ARG A 27 -2.82 4.97 -19.60
N PRO A 28 -3.84 4.44 -20.28
CA PRO A 28 -3.73 4.02 -21.68
C PRO A 28 -3.15 5.09 -22.62
N SER A 29 -3.43 6.39 -22.34
CA SER A 29 -2.87 7.51 -23.10
C SER A 29 -1.34 7.57 -23.09
N TYR A 30 -0.67 7.08 -22.03
CA TYR A 30 0.78 7.03 -21.95
C TYR A 30 1.40 6.05 -22.95
N LEU A 31 0.69 5.01 -23.37
CA LEU A 31 1.13 4.08 -24.41
C LEU A 31 1.35 4.79 -25.76
N GLN A 32 0.67 5.92 -25.98
CA GLN A 32 0.80 6.69 -27.22
C GLN A 32 2.09 7.54 -27.26
N ILE A 33 2.74 7.77 -26.10
CA ILE A 33 3.95 8.61 -26.01
C ILE A 33 5.09 8.02 -26.84
N GLY A 34 5.32 6.71 -26.76
CA GLY A 34 6.35 6.03 -27.56
C GLY A 34 6.09 6.17 -29.06
N ALA A 35 4.86 5.95 -29.51
CA ALA A 35 4.46 6.13 -30.89
C ALA A 35 4.59 7.61 -31.35
N PHE A 36 4.24 8.56 -30.48
CA PHE A 36 4.44 9.98 -30.75
C PHE A 36 5.92 10.33 -30.96
N ILE A 37 6.81 9.85 -30.07
CA ILE A 37 8.25 10.07 -30.19
C ILE A 37 8.79 9.48 -31.49
N ALA A 38 8.31 8.29 -31.88
CA ALA A 38 8.75 7.62 -33.13
C ALA A 38 8.30 8.35 -34.40
N GLN A 39 7.26 9.19 -34.33
CA GLN A 39 6.77 9.99 -35.46
C GLN A 39 7.47 11.35 -35.63
N LEU A 40 8.36 11.73 -34.73
CA LEU A 40 9.11 12.98 -34.82
C LEU A 40 10.15 12.90 -35.95
N PRO A 41 10.40 14.00 -36.69
CA PRO A 41 11.37 14.03 -37.82
C PRO A 41 12.78 13.59 -37.42
N ALA A 42 13.19 13.94 -36.21
CA ALA A 42 14.41 13.47 -35.55
C ALA A 42 14.05 12.97 -34.15
N ARG A 43 14.67 11.87 -33.73
CA ARG A 43 14.45 11.37 -32.38
C ARG A 43 15.13 12.31 -31.37
N PRO A 44 14.37 12.94 -30.44
CA PRO A 44 14.94 13.79 -29.41
C PRO A 44 15.57 12.93 -28.29
N ALA A 45 16.36 13.58 -27.44
CA ALA A 45 16.69 12.98 -26.15
C ALA A 45 15.39 12.72 -25.35
N VAL A 46 15.25 11.53 -24.72
CA VAL A 46 14.07 11.18 -23.94
C VAL A 46 14.48 11.00 -22.50
N CYS A 47 13.81 11.74 -21.60
CA CYS A 47 13.98 11.64 -20.16
C CYS A 47 12.67 11.13 -19.55
N ALA A 48 12.72 10.02 -18.82
CA ALA A 48 11.58 9.46 -18.09
C ALA A 48 11.81 9.59 -16.58
N LEU A 49 10.88 10.23 -15.89
CA LEU A 49 10.96 10.55 -14.47
C LEU A 49 9.79 9.91 -13.73
N THR A 50 10.05 9.35 -12.57
CA THR A 50 9.01 8.83 -11.67
C THR A 50 9.54 8.71 -10.24
N ALA A 51 8.68 8.93 -9.26
CA ALA A 51 9.01 8.78 -7.85
C ALA A 51 8.82 7.33 -7.35
N THR A 52 7.99 6.53 -8.03
CA THR A 52 7.58 5.19 -7.59
C THR A 52 7.59 4.22 -8.75
N ALA A 53 8.65 3.46 -8.90
CA ALA A 53 8.74 2.42 -9.92
C ALA A 53 9.47 1.22 -9.36
N THR A 54 8.79 0.07 -9.29
CA THR A 54 9.41 -1.23 -9.06
C THR A 54 10.31 -1.58 -10.25
N GLU A 55 11.19 -2.55 -10.11
CA GLU A 55 12.09 -2.98 -11.17
C GLU A 55 11.34 -3.32 -12.47
N ARG A 56 10.25 -4.07 -12.35
CA ARG A 56 9.37 -4.41 -13.48
C ARG A 56 8.80 -3.18 -14.18
N VAL A 57 8.35 -2.18 -13.43
CA VAL A 57 7.83 -0.94 -14.00
C VAL A 57 8.93 -0.14 -14.70
N ARG A 58 10.16 -0.13 -14.15
CA ARG A 58 11.33 0.51 -14.78
C ARG A 58 11.67 -0.12 -16.13
N ASP A 59 11.61 -1.45 -16.23
CA ASP A 59 11.85 -2.16 -17.48
C ASP A 59 10.75 -1.90 -18.51
N ASP A 60 9.49 -1.84 -18.09
CA ASP A 60 8.38 -1.44 -18.96
C ASP A 60 8.55 -0.02 -19.50
N ILE A 61 8.96 0.94 -18.67
CA ILE A 61 9.24 2.31 -19.11
C ILE A 61 10.26 2.31 -20.23
N VAL A 62 11.39 1.62 -20.05
CA VAL A 62 12.45 1.53 -21.08
C VAL A 62 11.92 0.93 -22.37
N ARG A 63 11.21 -0.19 -22.27
CA ARG A 63 10.67 -0.94 -23.41
C ARG A 63 9.60 -0.14 -24.15
N LEU A 64 8.61 0.42 -23.43
CA LEU A 64 7.44 1.07 -24.03
C LEU A 64 7.74 2.45 -24.59
N LEU A 65 8.71 3.18 -24.03
CA LEU A 65 9.22 4.43 -24.60
C LEU A 65 10.29 4.19 -25.68
N GLY A 66 10.71 2.94 -25.91
CA GLY A 66 11.74 2.58 -26.88
C GLY A 66 13.09 3.19 -26.56
N LEU A 67 13.48 3.24 -25.29
CA LEU A 67 14.78 3.79 -24.86
C LEU A 67 15.88 2.78 -25.18
N SER A 68 16.88 3.21 -25.95
CA SER A 68 18.05 2.39 -26.31
C SER A 68 19.19 2.75 -25.37
N ASP A 69 19.67 1.76 -24.61
CA ASP A 69 20.79 1.90 -23.66
C ASP A 69 20.66 3.15 -22.74
N PRO A 70 19.54 3.31 -22.00
CA PRO A 70 19.32 4.50 -21.22
C PRO A 70 20.22 4.53 -19.98
N TYR A 71 20.72 5.73 -19.64
CA TYR A 71 21.31 5.95 -18.34
C TYR A 71 20.23 5.87 -17.25
N ARG A 72 20.34 4.93 -16.33
CA ARG A 72 19.36 4.71 -15.24
C ARG A 72 19.94 5.20 -13.92
N ILE A 73 19.18 6.07 -13.24
CA ILE A 73 19.51 6.56 -11.91
C ILE A 73 18.37 6.15 -10.97
N VAL A 74 18.73 5.49 -9.88
CA VAL A 74 17.81 5.20 -8.75
C VAL A 74 18.46 5.83 -7.51
N THR A 75 17.79 6.83 -6.94
CA THR A 75 18.33 7.59 -5.79
C THR A 75 17.96 6.99 -4.44
N GLY A 76 17.20 5.88 -4.46
CA GLY A 76 16.73 5.22 -3.26
C GLY A 76 15.34 5.67 -2.80
N PHE A 77 14.71 4.81 -2.01
CA PHE A 77 13.37 5.03 -1.45
C PHE A 77 13.41 5.27 0.07
N ASP A 78 14.59 5.25 0.69
CA ASP A 78 14.67 5.50 2.13
C ASP A 78 14.44 7.00 2.45
N ARG A 79 13.55 7.22 3.38
CA ARG A 79 13.21 8.53 3.93
C ARG A 79 13.42 8.48 5.46
N PRO A 80 14.68 8.62 5.93
CA PRO A 80 15.02 8.40 7.33
C PRO A 80 14.33 9.38 8.31
N ASN A 81 13.87 10.52 7.81
CA ASN A 81 13.13 11.50 8.59
C ASN A 81 11.64 11.19 8.76
N LEU A 82 11.10 10.16 8.09
CA LEU A 82 9.71 9.76 8.25
C LEU A 82 9.60 8.63 9.28
N HIS A 83 8.70 8.77 10.21
CA HIS A 83 8.29 7.71 11.12
C HIS A 83 6.97 7.09 10.63
N PHE A 84 6.95 5.79 10.39
CA PHE A 84 5.77 5.09 9.89
C PHE A 84 5.03 4.38 11.03
N ALA A 85 3.70 4.52 11.06
CA ALA A 85 2.87 3.83 12.02
C ALA A 85 1.61 3.28 11.36
N VAL A 86 1.14 2.12 11.82
CA VAL A 86 -0.08 1.46 11.36
C VAL A 86 -0.96 1.12 12.56
N GLU A 87 -2.20 1.57 12.53
CA GLU A 87 -3.19 1.31 13.58
C GLU A 87 -4.47 0.73 12.97
N ARG A 88 -4.89 -0.46 13.44
CA ARG A 88 -6.20 -1.02 13.10
C ARG A 88 -7.24 -0.38 14.01
N ALA A 89 -8.22 0.31 13.46
CA ALA A 89 -9.23 1.03 14.21
C ALA A 89 -10.62 0.94 13.56
N GLU A 90 -11.64 0.84 14.38
CA GLU A 90 -13.03 0.92 13.94
C GLU A 90 -13.34 2.30 13.31
N PRO A 91 -14.21 2.39 12.29
CA PRO A 91 -14.44 3.63 11.54
C PRO A 91 -14.76 4.86 12.41
N LYS A 92 -15.56 4.68 13.47
CA LYS A 92 -15.91 5.78 14.39
C LYS A 92 -14.72 6.22 15.24
N ARG A 93 -13.83 5.31 15.61
CA ARG A 93 -12.62 5.60 16.40
C ARG A 93 -11.56 6.30 15.55
N LYS A 94 -11.44 5.97 14.25
CA LYS A 94 -10.48 6.63 13.35
C LYS A 94 -10.63 8.15 13.36
N ILE A 95 -11.85 8.67 13.20
CA ILE A 95 -12.11 10.12 13.18
C ILE A 95 -11.72 10.77 14.51
N ALA A 96 -12.08 10.16 15.64
CA ALA A 96 -11.72 10.67 16.95
C ALA A 96 -10.19 10.70 17.16
N ARG A 97 -9.49 9.64 16.72
CA ARG A 97 -8.02 9.56 16.79
C ARG A 97 -7.35 10.62 15.91
N ILE A 98 -7.83 10.81 14.67
CA ILE A 98 -7.33 11.85 13.76
C ILE A 98 -7.56 13.25 14.35
N ALA A 99 -8.72 13.49 14.95
CA ALA A 99 -9.01 14.79 15.58
C ALA A 99 -8.13 15.04 16.81
N ALA A 100 -7.94 14.06 17.67
CA ALA A 100 -7.06 14.15 18.82
C ALA A 100 -5.62 14.43 18.36
N TYR A 101 -5.11 13.68 17.40
CA TYR A 101 -3.77 13.88 16.85
C TYR A 101 -3.58 15.29 16.28
N ALA A 102 -4.55 15.77 15.45
CA ALA A 102 -4.46 17.11 14.86
C ALA A 102 -4.53 18.23 15.90
N LEU A 103 -5.21 18.02 17.04
CA LEU A 103 -5.24 18.97 18.17
C LEU A 103 -3.93 18.97 18.96
N GLU A 104 -3.33 17.81 19.19
CA GLU A 104 -2.01 17.67 19.82
C GLU A 104 -0.90 18.34 19.00
N HIS A 105 -1.06 18.35 17.67
CA HIS A 105 -0.12 18.94 16.71
C HIS A 105 -0.68 20.23 16.06
N ALA A 106 -1.38 21.06 16.84
CA ALA A 106 -2.09 22.23 16.34
C ALA A 106 -1.19 23.32 15.72
N SER A 107 0.11 23.30 16.02
CA SER A 107 1.13 24.17 15.41
C SER A 107 1.66 23.67 14.07
N ASP A 108 1.37 22.42 13.72
CA ASP A 108 1.96 21.74 12.60
C ASP A 108 1.01 21.68 11.40
N SER A 109 1.59 21.69 10.19
CA SER A 109 0.84 21.43 8.98
C SER A 109 0.74 19.93 8.71
N GLY A 110 -0.46 19.47 8.36
CA GLY A 110 -0.73 18.05 8.09
C GLY A 110 -1.71 17.80 6.97
N ILE A 111 -1.65 16.59 6.45
CA ILE A 111 -2.59 16.10 5.42
C ILE A 111 -3.30 14.87 5.95
N VAL A 112 -4.62 14.81 5.75
CA VAL A 112 -5.45 13.63 6.04
C VAL A 112 -6.02 13.07 4.76
N TYR A 113 -5.57 11.88 4.34
CA TYR A 113 -6.05 11.22 3.14
C TYR A 113 -7.27 10.35 3.42
N CYS A 114 -8.28 10.48 2.57
CA CYS A 114 -9.52 9.70 2.59
C CYS A 114 -9.76 9.04 1.23
N SER A 115 -10.30 7.81 1.23
CA SER A 115 -10.57 7.07 -0.02
C SER A 115 -11.73 7.65 -0.82
N THR A 116 -12.69 8.32 -0.17
CA THR A 116 -13.90 8.83 -0.84
C THR A 116 -14.13 10.32 -0.58
N ARG A 117 -14.84 10.98 -1.53
CA ARG A 117 -15.30 12.36 -1.36
C ARG A 117 -16.15 12.52 -0.09
N LYS A 118 -17.03 11.54 0.17
CA LYS A 118 -17.89 11.52 1.35
C LYS A 118 -17.10 11.47 2.65
N ASP A 119 -16.08 10.59 2.72
CA ASP A 119 -15.24 10.50 3.91
C ASP A 119 -14.44 11.80 4.12
N THR A 120 -13.94 12.42 3.03
CA THR A 120 -13.27 13.72 3.08
C THR A 120 -14.15 14.79 3.74
N GLU A 121 -15.43 14.87 3.33
CA GLU A 121 -16.40 15.81 3.91
C GLU A 121 -16.67 15.52 5.39
N VAL A 122 -16.90 14.24 5.72
CA VAL A 122 -17.20 13.83 7.11
C VAL A 122 -16.02 14.09 8.04
N VAL A 123 -14.81 13.73 7.62
CA VAL A 123 -13.58 13.93 8.43
C VAL A 123 -13.28 15.42 8.57
N CYS A 124 -13.34 16.20 7.49
CA CYS A 124 -13.11 17.65 7.56
C CYS A 124 -14.10 18.34 8.51
N ASN A 125 -15.38 18.05 8.40
CA ASN A 125 -16.42 18.63 9.26
C ASN A 125 -16.19 18.24 10.74
N ALA A 126 -15.77 17.00 11.01
CA ALA A 126 -15.46 16.55 12.35
C ALA A 126 -14.25 17.29 12.94
N LEU A 127 -13.18 17.48 12.16
CA LEU A 127 -12.00 18.25 12.56
C LEU A 127 -12.34 19.70 12.88
N VAL A 128 -13.09 20.37 12.00
CA VAL A 128 -13.53 21.75 12.21
C VAL A 128 -14.42 21.86 13.45
N SER A 129 -15.34 20.92 13.65
CA SER A 129 -16.20 20.88 14.85
C SER A 129 -15.42 20.63 16.14
N ALA A 130 -14.27 19.96 16.06
CA ALA A 130 -13.35 19.77 17.18
C ALA A 130 -12.42 20.99 17.42
N GLY A 131 -12.50 22.04 16.59
CA GLY A 131 -11.68 23.25 16.73
C GLY A 131 -10.38 23.25 15.91
N VAL A 132 -10.15 22.24 15.07
CA VAL A 132 -8.98 22.19 14.18
C VAL A 132 -9.21 23.11 12.98
N ARG A 133 -8.25 23.95 12.64
CA ARG A 133 -8.26 24.76 11.41
C ARG A 133 -7.98 23.86 10.21
N ALA A 134 -9.03 23.29 9.63
CA ALA A 134 -8.91 22.34 8.53
C ALA A 134 -9.70 22.81 7.30
N THR A 135 -9.23 22.43 6.13
CA THR A 135 -9.91 22.59 4.85
C THR A 135 -9.94 21.27 4.08
N ARG A 136 -10.67 21.21 2.95
CA ARG A 136 -10.87 19.97 2.19
C ARG A 136 -10.52 20.12 0.71
N TYR A 137 -10.15 18.99 0.10
CA TYR A 137 -9.86 18.95 -1.33
C TYR A 137 -10.27 17.61 -1.95
N HIS A 138 -11.16 17.64 -2.94
CA HIS A 138 -11.50 16.48 -3.77
C HIS A 138 -12.06 16.94 -5.13
N ALA A 139 -12.05 16.05 -6.12
CA ALA A 139 -12.45 16.35 -7.49
C ALA A 139 -13.93 16.79 -7.65
N GLY A 140 -14.78 16.54 -6.65
CA GLY A 140 -16.19 16.98 -6.66
C GLY A 140 -16.41 18.46 -6.31
N LEU A 141 -15.38 19.16 -5.80
CA LEU A 141 -15.48 20.59 -5.48
C LEU A 141 -15.34 21.44 -6.75
N PRO A 142 -16.00 22.62 -6.81
CA PRO A 142 -15.75 23.61 -7.83
C PRO A 142 -14.28 23.99 -7.95
N ALA A 143 -13.79 24.32 -9.14
CA ALA A 143 -12.38 24.65 -9.36
C ALA A 143 -11.92 25.86 -8.51
N ALA A 144 -12.77 26.88 -8.36
CA ALA A 144 -12.47 28.06 -7.53
C ALA A 144 -12.33 27.70 -6.05
N GLU A 145 -13.19 26.82 -5.52
CA GLU A 145 -13.12 26.35 -4.15
C GLU A 145 -11.87 25.50 -3.91
N ARG A 146 -11.53 24.61 -4.86
CA ARG A 146 -10.29 23.83 -4.78
C ARG A 146 -9.06 24.73 -4.72
N ALA A 147 -8.99 25.75 -5.57
CA ALA A 147 -7.89 26.71 -5.59
C ALA A 147 -7.81 27.51 -4.28
N ALA A 148 -8.94 27.98 -3.75
CA ALA A 148 -8.97 28.70 -2.48
C ALA A 148 -8.53 27.84 -1.29
N ASN A 149 -9.03 26.58 -1.21
CA ASN A 149 -8.67 25.65 -0.16
C ASN A 149 -7.19 25.25 -0.23
N GLN A 150 -6.67 25.03 -1.43
CA GLN A 150 -5.25 24.76 -1.63
C GLN A 150 -4.39 25.97 -1.20
N GLN A 151 -4.79 27.19 -1.55
CA GLN A 151 -4.07 28.38 -1.16
C GLN A 151 -4.08 28.57 0.36
N ALA A 152 -5.22 28.36 1.02
CA ALA A 152 -5.33 28.43 2.48
C ALA A 152 -4.40 27.42 3.18
N PHE A 153 -4.25 26.21 2.62
CA PHE A 153 -3.31 25.22 3.13
C PHE A 153 -1.84 25.63 2.92
N ILE A 154 -1.52 26.16 1.74
CA ILE A 154 -0.14 26.58 1.42
C ILE A 154 0.29 27.75 2.34
N CYS A 155 -0.62 28.69 2.62
CA CYS A 155 -0.35 29.86 3.46
C CYS A 155 -0.52 29.63 4.98
N ASP A 156 -0.79 28.40 5.42
CA ASP A 156 -1.05 28.03 6.82
C ASP A 156 -2.30 28.70 7.45
N ASP A 157 -3.20 29.28 6.63
CA ASP A 157 -4.51 29.77 7.08
C ASP A 157 -5.38 28.59 7.56
N ALA A 158 -5.28 27.46 6.87
CA ALA A 158 -5.82 26.17 7.26
C ALA A 158 -4.70 25.11 7.22
N PRO A 159 -3.94 24.92 8.30
CA PRO A 159 -2.78 24.05 8.31
C PRO A 159 -3.09 22.56 8.13
N VAL A 160 -4.35 22.15 8.24
CA VAL A 160 -4.76 20.75 8.00
C VAL A 160 -5.58 20.65 6.72
N MET A 161 -5.10 19.82 5.78
CA MET A 161 -5.80 19.49 4.55
C MET A 161 -6.41 18.10 4.64
N VAL A 162 -7.73 17.98 4.48
CA VAL A 162 -8.41 16.69 4.34
C VAL A 162 -8.70 16.46 2.87
N ALA A 163 -8.19 15.36 2.29
CA ALA A 163 -8.26 15.22 0.84
C ALA A 163 -8.40 13.77 0.35
N THR A 164 -8.88 13.61 -0.89
CA THR A 164 -8.68 12.38 -1.64
C THR A 164 -7.31 12.42 -2.35
N ASN A 165 -6.93 11.31 -3.00
CA ASN A 165 -5.73 11.22 -3.85
C ASN A 165 -5.67 12.29 -4.98
N ALA A 166 -6.79 12.95 -5.28
CA ALA A 166 -6.81 14.09 -6.21
C ALA A 166 -5.98 15.29 -5.72
N PHE A 167 -5.68 15.34 -4.42
CA PHE A 167 -4.80 16.32 -3.82
C PHE A 167 -3.38 15.77 -3.78
N GLY A 168 -2.59 16.11 -4.76
CA GLY A 168 -1.27 15.51 -4.78
C GLY A 168 -0.35 16.07 -5.84
N MET A 169 -0.74 16.06 -7.09
CA MET A 169 0.10 16.55 -8.16
C MET A 169 0.32 18.06 -8.04
N GLY A 170 1.58 18.49 -8.04
CA GLY A 170 1.95 19.91 -8.04
C GLY A 170 1.88 20.62 -6.68
N ILE A 171 1.75 19.89 -5.55
CA ILE A 171 1.81 20.48 -4.23
C ILE A 171 3.24 20.41 -3.70
N ASP A 172 3.84 21.58 -3.55
CA ASP A 172 5.17 21.76 -2.98
C ASP A 172 5.09 22.56 -1.68
N LYS A 173 4.66 21.88 -0.60
CA LYS A 173 4.71 22.40 0.77
C LYS A 173 5.71 21.57 1.54
N SER A 174 6.84 22.18 1.89
CA SER A 174 7.97 21.48 2.50
C SER A 174 7.76 21.15 3.99
N ASN A 175 6.99 22.00 4.70
CA ASN A 175 6.79 21.93 6.14
C ASN A 175 5.60 21.07 6.60
N VAL A 176 5.17 20.07 5.83
CA VAL A 176 4.16 19.11 6.27
C VAL A 176 4.77 18.18 7.31
N ARG A 177 4.27 18.25 8.56
CA ARG A 177 4.81 17.48 9.70
C ARG A 177 4.16 16.11 9.85
N TYR A 178 2.95 15.94 9.36
CA TYR A 178 2.30 14.64 9.41
C TYR A 178 1.41 14.37 8.20
N VAL A 179 1.33 13.09 7.84
CA VAL A 179 0.35 12.56 6.88
C VAL A 179 -0.42 11.44 7.55
N LEU A 180 -1.74 11.62 7.69
CA LEU A 180 -2.64 10.63 8.27
C LEU A 180 -3.49 10.01 7.16
N HIS A 181 -3.62 8.70 7.16
CA HIS A 181 -4.53 8.00 6.27
C HIS A 181 -5.76 7.53 7.06
N HIS A 182 -6.92 8.09 6.78
CA HIS A 182 -8.19 7.65 7.36
C HIS A 182 -8.61 6.27 6.84
N ASN A 183 -8.23 5.95 5.60
CA ASN A 183 -8.51 4.67 4.96
C ASN A 183 -7.21 4.08 4.41
N MET A 184 -7.17 2.75 4.31
CA MET A 184 -6.06 2.05 3.66
C MET A 184 -6.00 2.42 2.17
N PRO A 185 -4.84 2.87 1.65
CA PRO A 185 -4.62 3.03 0.21
C PRO A 185 -4.69 1.70 -0.53
N ALA A 186 -4.90 1.73 -1.84
CA ALA A 186 -5.03 0.53 -2.65
C ALA A 186 -3.68 -0.16 -2.95
N SER A 187 -2.56 0.52 -2.72
CA SER A 187 -1.22 -0.02 -2.98
C SER A 187 -0.14 0.65 -2.13
N ILE A 188 1.01 0.00 -2.02
CA ILE A 188 2.21 0.55 -1.33
C ILE A 188 2.72 1.79 -2.06
N GLU A 189 2.68 1.82 -3.39
CA GLU A 189 3.11 2.97 -4.18
C GLU A 189 2.24 4.20 -3.90
N ALA A 190 0.91 4.04 -3.86
CA ALA A 190 -0.01 5.12 -3.51
C ALA A 190 0.26 5.61 -2.09
N TYR A 191 0.37 4.68 -1.13
CA TYR A 191 0.72 5.01 0.24
C TYR A 191 2.04 5.78 0.33
N TYR A 192 3.10 5.30 -0.34
CA TYR A 192 4.41 5.92 -0.31
C TYR A 192 4.42 7.32 -0.93
N GLN A 193 3.72 7.53 -2.05
CA GLN A 193 3.58 8.84 -2.69
C GLN A 193 2.83 9.84 -1.79
N GLU A 194 1.78 9.39 -1.11
CA GLU A 194 0.98 10.21 -0.20
C GLU A 194 1.75 10.52 1.09
N ALA A 195 2.31 9.51 1.75
CA ALA A 195 3.14 9.63 2.94
C ALA A 195 4.41 10.47 2.69
N GLY A 196 5.02 10.32 1.51
CA GLY A 196 6.22 11.06 1.08
C GLY A 196 6.05 12.56 0.95
N ARG A 197 4.82 13.09 1.12
CA ARG A 197 4.57 14.54 1.20
C ARG A 197 4.98 15.12 2.54
N ALA A 198 5.07 14.30 3.58
CA ALA A 198 5.61 14.72 4.86
C ALA A 198 7.13 14.95 4.78
N GLY A 199 7.62 15.91 5.53
CA GLY A 199 9.04 16.13 5.76
C GLY A 199 9.90 16.33 4.52
N ARG A 200 9.45 17.04 3.51
CA ARG A 200 10.25 17.34 2.31
C ARG A 200 11.46 18.22 2.62
N ASP A 201 11.41 18.94 3.70
CA ASP A 201 12.52 19.74 4.26
C ASP A 201 13.55 18.91 5.04
N GLY A 202 13.36 17.59 5.13
CA GLY A 202 14.25 16.68 5.87
C GLY A 202 14.01 16.64 7.38
N LEU A 203 13.07 17.44 7.91
CA LEU A 203 12.74 17.42 9.33
C LEU A 203 11.90 16.20 9.71
N PRO A 204 11.98 15.72 10.97
CA PRO A 204 11.19 14.60 11.46
C PRO A 204 9.70 14.80 11.19
N SER A 205 9.04 13.80 10.67
CA SER A 205 7.63 13.83 10.30
C SER A 205 6.98 12.47 10.46
N GLU A 206 5.68 12.44 10.72
CA GLU A 206 4.95 11.20 11.01
C GLU A 206 3.98 10.82 9.92
N CYS A 207 3.92 9.52 9.61
CA CYS A 207 3.02 8.92 8.64
C CYS A 207 2.21 7.83 9.35
N LEU A 208 0.96 8.14 9.71
CA LEU A 208 0.10 7.23 10.46
C LEU A 208 -1.05 6.74 9.59
N LEU A 209 -1.14 5.43 9.43
CA LEU A 209 -2.19 4.76 8.68
C LEU A 209 -3.21 4.14 9.61
N PHE A 210 -4.44 4.64 9.57
CA PHE A 210 -5.61 3.97 10.19
C PHE A 210 -6.31 3.10 9.16
N TRP A 211 -6.55 1.84 9.50
CA TRP A 211 -7.23 0.94 8.59
C TRP A 211 -8.27 0.05 9.28
N SER A 212 -9.15 -0.53 8.50
CA SER A 212 -10.17 -1.48 8.92
C SER A 212 -10.52 -2.43 7.77
N GLU A 213 -11.16 -3.56 8.05
CA GLU A 213 -11.61 -4.51 7.02
C GLU A 213 -12.60 -3.89 6.01
N LYS A 214 -13.30 -2.84 6.42
CA LYS A 214 -14.18 -2.10 5.51
C LYS A 214 -13.39 -1.42 4.40
N ASP A 215 -12.17 -0.94 4.68
CA ASP A 215 -11.33 -0.31 3.68
C ASP A 215 -10.92 -1.32 2.61
N LEU A 216 -10.60 -2.56 3.00
CA LEU A 216 -10.28 -3.63 2.07
C LEU A 216 -11.46 -3.92 1.12
N SER A 217 -12.68 -4.00 1.65
CA SER A 217 -13.89 -4.18 0.84
C SER A 217 -14.11 -3.01 -0.12
N THR A 218 -13.80 -1.79 0.32
CA THR A 218 -13.90 -0.57 -0.52
C THR A 218 -12.85 -0.59 -1.64
N CYS A 219 -11.60 -0.95 -1.34
CA CYS A 219 -10.55 -1.07 -2.36
C CYS A 219 -10.89 -2.12 -3.42
N ARG A 220 -11.35 -3.31 -3.00
CA ARG A 220 -11.80 -4.35 -3.93
C ARG A 220 -12.94 -3.88 -4.84
N PHE A 221 -13.93 -3.18 -4.26
CA PHE A 221 -15.04 -2.61 -5.03
C PHE A 221 -14.54 -1.65 -6.10
N PHE A 222 -13.60 -0.76 -5.80
CA PHE A 222 -13.05 0.16 -6.79
C PHE A 222 -12.27 -0.57 -7.87
N ILE A 223 -11.45 -1.57 -7.53
CA ILE A 223 -10.71 -2.38 -8.51
C ILE A 223 -11.66 -3.02 -9.52
N GLU A 224 -12.81 -3.53 -9.07
CA GLU A 224 -13.80 -4.17 -9.96
C GLU A 224 -14.60 -3.15 -10.79
N GLN A 225 -14.85 -1.94 -10.25
CA GLN A 225 -15.58 -0.88 -10.95
C GLN A 225 -14.77 -0.17 -12.04
N GLU A 226 -13.45 -0.07 -11.88
CA GLU A 226 -12.57 0.62 -12.86
C GLU A 226 -12.34 -0.17 -14.17
N SER A 227 -13.10 -1.23 -14.40
CA SER A 227 -12.95 -2.13 -15.54
C SER A 227 -13.24 -1.54 -16.93
N THR A 228 -13.58 -0.25 -17.03
CA THR A 228 -13.87 0.43 -18.29
C THR A 228 -12.90 1.56 -18.59
N HIS A 229 -11.61 1.24 -18.69
CA HIS A 229 -10.70 2.17 -19.36
C HIS A 229 -11.04 2.15 -20.86
N GLU A 230 -11.51 3.28 -21.40
CA GLU A 230 -11.70 3.45 -22.83
C GLU A 230 -10.41 3.10 -23.57
N GLY A 231 -10.48 2.14 -24.48
CA GLY A 231 -9.34 1.73 -25.31
C GLY A 231 -8.62 0.43 -24.91
N LEU A 232 -9.02 -0.26 -23.83
CA LEU A 232 -8.49 -1.59 -23.49
C LEU A 232 -9.42 -2.70 -23.97
N THR A 233 -8.83 -3.81 -24.42
CA THR A 233 -9.56 -5.07 -24.62
C THR A 233 -9.97 -5.66 -23.26
N ALA A 234 -10.92 -6.59 -23.28
CA ALA A 234 -11.35 -7.29 -22.06
C ALA A 234 -10.19 -8.04 -21.38
N GLU A 235 -9.27 -8.60 -22.17
CA GLU A 235 -8.08 -9.29 -21.67
C GLU A 235 -7.09 -8.33 -21.02
N GLU A 236 -6.81 -7.20 -21.65
CA GLU A 236 -5.94 -6.16 -21.07
C GLU A 236 -6.51 -5.56 -19.79
N ALA A 237 -7.84 -5.34 -19.75
CA ALA A 237 -8.52 -4.88 -18.55
C ALA A 237 -8.40 -5.89 -17.39
N GLU A 238 -8.45 -7.21 -17.68
CA GLU A 238 -8.25 -8.24 -16.65
C GLU A 238 -6.80 -8.28 -16.14
N VAL A 239 -5.81 -8.10 -17.02
CA VAL A 239 -4.40 -7.97 -16.61
C VAL A 239 -4.21 -6.82 -15.64
N VAL A 240 -4.81 -5.65 -15.92
CA VAL A 240 -4.75 -4.48 -15.04
C VAL A 240 -5.44 -4.76 -13.70
N ARG A 241 -6.64 -5.37 -13.71
CA ARG A 241 -7.32 -5.75 -12.46
C ARG A 241 -6.51 -6.74 -11.62
N ALA A 242 -5.96 -7.77 -12.26
CA ALA A 242 -5.11 -8.75 -11.57
C ALA A 242 -3.86 -8.09 -10.96
N SER A 243 -3.26 -7.12 -11.66
CA SER A 243 -2.15 -6.33 -11.12
C SER A 243 -2.57 -5.53 -9.89
N ARG A 244 -3.69 -4.82 -9.94
CA ARG A 244 -4.23 -4.04 -8.81
C ARG A 244 -4.60 -4.90 -7.60
N ARG A 245 -5.14 -6.11 -7.83
CA ARG A 245 -5.39 -7.06 -6.72
C ARG A 245 -4.10 -7.44 -6.01
N ARG A 246 -3.01 -7.73 -6.74
CA ARG A 246 -1.69 -8.03 -6.15
C ARG A 246 -1.10 -6.85 -5.38
N MET A 247 -1.23 -5.63 -5.90
CA MET A 247 -0.81 -4.42 -5.18
C MET A 247 -1.59 -4.25 -3.87
N LEU A 248 -2.90 -4.50 -3.90
CA LEU A 248 -3.74 -4.48 -2.70
C LEU A 248 -3.32 -5.57 -1.70
N GLU A 249 -3.00 -6.78 -2.14
CA GLU A 249 -2.47 -7.86 -1.29
C GLU A 249 -1.17 -7.43 -0.60
N SER A 250 -0.26 -6.77 -1.31
CA SER A 250 0.98 -6.23 -0.72
C SER A 250 0.68 -5.14 0.32
N MET A 251 -0.30 -4.28 0.07
CA MET A 251 -0.72 -3.25 1.03
C MET A 251 -1.36 -3.87 2.28
N VAL A 252 -2.15 -4.91 2.12
CA VAL A 252 -2.71 -5.70 3.24
C VAL A 252 -1.58 -6.34 4.04
N GLY A 253 -0.60 -6.97 3.38
CA GLY A 253 0.59 -7.52 4.03
C GLY A 253 1.36 -6.46 4.84
N TYR A 254 1.48 -5.24 4.33
CA TYR A 254 2.06 -4.10 5.06
C TYR A 254 1.27 -3.78 6.35
N CYS A 255 -0.06 -3.79 6.27
CA CYS A 255 -0.92 -3.51 7.43
C CYS A 255 -0.85 -4.60 8.52
N TYR A 256 -0.54 -5.83 8.14
CA TYR A 256 -0.45 -6.97 9.06
C TYR A 256 0.98 -7.31 9.50
N THR A 257 2.01 -6.72 8.86
CA THR A 257 3.40 -7.07 9.20
C THR A 257 3.73 -6.74 10.65
N THR A 258 4.42 -7.65 11.31
CA THR A 258 5.05 -7.42 12.63
C THR A 258 6.51 -7.00 12.48
N GLY A 259 7.07 -7.09 11.27
CA GLY A 259 8.40 -6.62 10.94
C GLY A 259 8.48 -5.10 10.82
N CYS A 260 9.67 -4.59 10.53
CA CYS A 260 9.89 -3.15 10.34
C CYS A 260 9.07 -2.63 9.14
N LEU A 261 8.19 -1.65 9.37
CA LEU A 261 7.36 -1.04 8.32
C LEU A 261 8.20 -0.36 7.24
N ARG A 262 9.27 0.33 7.62
CA ARG A 262 10.20 0.95 6.66
C ARG A 262 10.88 -0.11 5.80
N ALA A 263 11.43 -1.15 6.40
CA ALA A 263 12.07 -2.25 5.67
C ALA A 263 11.10 -2.96 4.71
N TYR A 264 9.80 -3.03 5.06
CA TYR A 264 8.78 -3.57 4.17
C TYR A 264 8.65 -2.73 2.90
N ILE A 265 8.54 -1.39 3.03
CA ILE A 265 8.46 -0.46 1.91
C ILE A 265 9.71 -0.58 1.02
N LEU A 266 10.91 -0.54 1.62
CA LEU A 266 12.16 -0.61 0.89
C LEU A 266 12.28 -1.91 0.08
N ARG A 267 11.96 -3.06 0.69
CA ARG A 267 11.92 -4.36 0.00
C ARG A 267 10.91 -4.39 -1.15
N TYR A 268 9.75 -3.77 -0.97
CA TYR A 268 8.74 -3.69 -2.02
C TYR A 268 9.27 -2.99 -3.29
N PHE A 269 10.08 -1.94 -3.12
CA PHE A 269 10.71 -1.22 -4.23
C PHE A 269 12.05 -1.83 -4.70
N GLY A 270 12.49 -2.95 -4.10
CA GLY A 270 13.72 -3.65 -4.46
C GLY A 270 14.97 -3.13 -3.75
N GLU A 271 14.80 -2.37 -2.66
CA GLU A 271 15.89 -1.97 -1.76
C GLU A 271 15.91 -2.88 -0.53
N GLY A 272 17.03 -3.55 -0.29
CA GLY A 272 17.20 -4.46 0.85
C GLY A 272 17.70 -5.82 0.38
N GLY A 273 18.58 -6.45 1.18
CA GLY A 273 19.17 -7.75 0.87
C GLY A 273 18.10 -8.84 0.71
N HIS A 274 18.40 -9.82 -0.10
CA HIS A 274 17.57 -10.94 -0.50
C HIS A 274 17.17 -11.94 0.62
N ASP A 275 17.38 -11.65 1.89
CA ASP A 275 17.33 -12.66 2.95
C ASP A 275 15.97 -12.91 3.63
N GLU A 276 14.93 -12.17 3.29
CA GLU A 276 13.54 -12.55 3.63
C GLU A 276 12.62 -12.26 2.45
N ALA A 277 12.22 -13.29 1.73
CA ALA A 277 11.26 -13.19 0.65
C ALA A 277 9.96 -12.56 1.16
N LEU A 278 9.52 -11.46 0.54
CA LEU A 278 8.09 -11.11 0.51
C LEU A 278 7.33 -12.37 0.10
N PRO A 279 6.10 -12.64 0.61
CA PRO A 279 5.30 -13.76 0.16
C PRO A 279 5.33 -13.77 -1.36
N SER A 280 5.89 -14.85 -1.92
CA SER A 280 6.25 -14.99 -3.33
C SER A 280 5.11 -14.46 -4.19
N GLN A 281 5.41 -13.49 -5.04
CA GLN A 281 4.52 -13.14 -6.14
C GLN A 281 4.35 -14.42 -6.95
N GLY A 282 3.24 -15.13 -6.71
CA GLY A 282 2.96 -16.43 -7.28
C GLY A 282 3.23 -16.41 -8.77
N GLY A 283 3.98 -17.41 -9.22
CA GLY A 283 4.45 -17.53 -10.58
C GLY A 283 3.36 -17.25 -11.58
N ALA A 284 3.55 -16.16 -12.34
CA ALA A 284 2.78 -15.91 -13.52
C ALA A 284 3.09 -17.04 -14.50
N THR A 285 2.11 -17.85 -14.84
CA THR A 285 2.12 -18.60 -16.10
C THR A 285 2.50 -17.61 -17.19
N GLU A 286 3.63 -17.84 -17.84
CA GLU A 286 4.05 -17.13 -19.04
C GLU A 286 2.89 -17.12 -20.04
N VAL A 287 2.27 -15.95 -20.17
CA VAL A 287 1.47 -15.66 -21.35
C VAL A 287 2.49 -15.22 -22.41
N ALA A 288 2.61 -16.01 -23.46
CA ALA A 288 3.54 -15.83 -24.55
C ALA A 288 3.55 -14.38 -25.05
N PRO A 289 4.73 -13.81 -25.36
CA PRO A 289 4.81 -12.49 -25.97
C PRO A 289 4.28 -12.54 -27.39
N TYR A 290 3.51 -11.51 -27.76
CA TYR A 290 3.09 -11.26 -29.12
C TYR A 290 4.26 -11.41 -30.10
N GLY A 291 4.04 -12.24 -31.14
CA GLY A 291 5.03 -12.61 -32.13
C GLY A 291 5.52 -11.39 -32.93
N GLY A 292 6.80 -11.21 -32.89
CA GLY A 292 7.57 -10.38 -33.84
C GLY A 292 8.86 -11.14 -34.16
N ALA A 293 8.97 -11.55 -35.39
CA ALA A 293 10.02 -12.41 -35.92
C ALA A 293 11.41 -11.75 -35.90
N GLY A 294 12.44 -12.54 -35.60
CA GLY A 294 13.71 -12.43 -36.34
C GLY A 294 14.98 -12.09 -35.57
N ALA A 295 15.78 -13.11 -35.39
CA ALA A 295 17.21 -13.21 -35.63
C ALA A 295 18.24 -12.71 -34.60
N GLY A 296 19.10 -13.65 -34.24
CA GLY A 296 20.56 -13.44 -34.18
C GLY A 296 21.19 -13.37 -32.79
N GLY A 297 21.76 -14.51 -32.37
CA GLY A 297 22.60 -14.63 -31.20
C GLY A 297 23.94 -13.91 -31.32
N ALA A 298 24.50 -13.55 -30.19
CA ALA A 298 25.95 -13.49 -29.98
C ALA A 298 26.27 -13.58 -28.50
N ASN A 299 27.14 -14.52 -28.18
CA ASN A 299 27.83 -14.70 -26.91
C ASN A 299 28.71 -13.52 -26.56
N LEU A 300 28.79 -13.17 -25.30
CA LEU A 300 29.91 -12.38 -24.76
C LEU A 300 30.38 -12.92 -23.42
N PRO A 301 31.69 -12.78 -23.14
CA PRO A 301 32.38 -13.50 -22.09
C PRO A 301 32.50 -12.75 -20.76
N ASP A 302 32.84 -13.54 -19.75
CA ASP A 302 33.15 -13.20 -18.36
C ASP A 302 34.21 -12.10 -18.16
N GLY A 303 34.05 -11.39 -17.06
CA GLY A 303 35.18 -10.95 -16.23
C GLY A 303 35.38 -9.46 -16.05
N ALA A 304 35.05 -8.95 -14.88
CA ALA A 304 35.98 -8.17 -14.06
C ALA A 304 35.32 -7.75 -12.74
N ALA A 305 35.86 -8.27 -11.66
CA ALA A 305 35.58 -7.85 -10.30
C ALA A 305 36.17 -6.49 -10.00
N CYS A 306 35.42 -5.59 -9.36
CA CYS A 306 35.94 -4.50 -8.58
C CYS A 306 35.35 -4.52 -7.19
N ALA A 307 36.21 -4.53 -6.19
CA ALA A 307 35.92 -4.59 -4.77
C ALA A 307 35.24 -3.29 -4.25
N PRO A 308 34.43 -3.36 -3.20
CA PRO A 308 33.81 -2.19 -2.61
C PRO A 308 34.74 -1.52 -1.60
N ASP A 309 34.84 -0.21 -1.67
CA ASP A 309 35.42 0.63 -0.63
C ASP A 309 34.38 0.94 0.43
N SER A 310 34.76 0.65 1.66
CA SER A 310 33.95 0.79 2.85
C SER A 310 33.93 2.23 3.32
N ARG A 311 32.74 2.77 3.59
CA ARG A 311 32.41 3.73 4.68
C ARG A 311 30.99 4.23 4.53
N ASP A 312 30.12 3.78 5.43
CA ASP A 312 29.37 4.62 6.36
C ASP A 312 28.29 3.79 7.05
N GLY A 313 28.22 3.96 8.37
CA GLY A 313 27.50 3.11 9.30
C GLY A 313 25.98 3.19 9.13
N HIS A 314 25.40 2.14 8.63
CA HIS A 314 23.97 1.85 8.80
C HIS A 314 23.83 1.03 10.08
N ALA A 315 23.17 1.62 11.10
CA ALA A 315 22.69 0.85 12.24
C ALA A 315 21.64 -0.14 11.75
N ALA A 316 22.06 -1.38 11.54
CA ALA A 316 21.14 -2.48 11.27
C ALA A 316 20.24 -2.68 12.49
N CYS A 317 18.93 -2.70 12.29
CA CYS A 317 17.99 -3.19 13.28
C CYS A 317 18.22 -4.69 13.48
N ASP A 318 18.77 -5.08 14.63
CA ASP A 318 18.93 -6.48 15.01
C ASP A 318 17.57 -7.06 15.44
N PRO A 319 17.06 -8.11 14.77
CA PRO A 319 15.75 -8.69 15.05
C PRO A 319 15.70 -9.61 16.28
N THR A 320 16.79 -9.78 17.04
CA THR A 320 16.91 -10.86 18.06
C THR A 320 16.63 -10.43 19.51
N LEU A 321 16.30 -9.17 19.80
CA LEU A 321 15.98 -8.72 21.16
C LEU A 321 14.50 -8.39 21.32
N ARG A 322 13.70 -9.39 21.70
CA ARG A 322 12.27 -9.24 22.03
C ARG A 322 11.97 -9.83 23.40
N ARG A 323 11.48 -9.01 24.33
CA ARG A 323 10.73 -9.41 25.53
C ARG A 323 9.68 -8.35 25.88
N GLY A 324 8.50 -8.82 26.09
CA GLY A 324 7.18 -8.39 26.36
C GLY A 324 6.87 -7.16 27.20
N GLY A 325 5.76 -6.48 26.83
CA GLY A 325 5.09 -5.46 27.64
C GLY A 325 3.78 -4.97 27.04
N SER A 326 2.75 -4.83 27.86
CA SER A 326 1.35 -4.60 27.52
C SER A 326 1.07 -3.15 27.02
N TRP A 327 0.13 -3.00 26.09
CA TRP A 327 -0.39 -1.72 25.66
C TRP A 327 -1.27 -1.04 26.71
N SER A 328 -0.76 -0.03 27.35
CA SER A 328 -1.56 0.96 28.06
C SER A 328 -0.90 2.32 27.99
N ALA A 329 -1.67 3.32 27.50
CA ALA A 329 -1.47 4.77 27.56
C ALA A 329 -0.19 5.35 26.96
N LEU A 330 -0.39 6.39 26.12
CA LEU A 330 0.63 7.32 25.71
C LEU A 330 1.38 7.90 26.94
N PRO A 331 2.68 8.09 26.88
CA PRO A 331 3.43 8.68 27.98
C PRO A 331 3.06 10.15 28.16
N THR A 332 2.61 10.51 29.35
CA THR A 332 2.67 11.89 29.86
C THR A 332 4.14 12.25 30.08
N GLU A 333 4.50 13.47 29.70
CA GLU A 333 5.82 14.03 29.91
C GLU A 333 6.25 13.96 31.37
N GLU A 334 7.33 13.26 31.66
CA GLU A 334 8.27 13.60 32.72
C GLU A 334 9.67 13.00 32.45
N ASN A 335 10.60 13.92 32.19
CA ASN A 335 12.05 13.88 32.41
C ASN A 335 12.83 12.56 32.35
N SER A 336 13.68 12.42 31.34
CA SER A 336 15.14 12.38 31.59
C SER A 336 15.91 12.23 30.29
N ALA A 337 16.93 13.03 30.12
CA ALA A 337 17.88 12.98 29.02
C ALA A 337 18.60 11.63 28.98
N SER A 338 18.20 10.77 28.04
CA SER A 338 19.02 9.74 27.45
C SER A 338 18.69 9.72 25.96
N SER A 339 19.69 9.94 25.12
CA SER A 339 19.60 9.91 23.66
C SER A 339 19.14 8.54 23.17
N SER A 340 17.84 8.29 23.15
CA SER A 340 17.28 7.15 22.42
C SER A 340 17.22 7.54 20.94
N ALA A 341 18.02 6.90 20.11
CA ALA A 341 17.87 6.93 18.66
C ALA A 341 16.38 6.69 18.33
N LYS A 342 15.72 7.66 17.70
CA LYS A 342 14.33 7.52 17.24
C LYS A 342 14.25 6.26 16.39
N ARG A 343 13.45 5.29 16.82
CA ARG A 343 13.21 4.07 16.06
C ARG A 343 12.45 4.44 14.79
N CYS A 344 12.57 3.64 13.75
CA CYS A 344 12.13 4.04 12.40
C CYS A 344 10.63 3.87 12.14
N CYS A 345 9.90 3.16 13.01
CA CYS A 345 8.47 2.92 12.86
C CYS A 345 7.83 2.36 14.15
N SER A 346 6.50 2.40 14.23
CA SER A 346 5.74 1.89 15.37
C SER A 346 6.06 0.43 15.73
N ASN A 347 6.34 -0.42 14.74
CA ASN A 347 6.72 -1.80 14.98
C ASN A 347 8.10 -1.93 15.62
N CYS A 348 9.03 -1.04 15.30
CA CYS A 348 10.33 -0.99 15.95
C CYS A 348 10.29 -0.33 17.34
N ASP A 349 9.34 0.59 17.58
CA ASP A 349 9.15 1.27 18.86
C ASP A 349 8.40 0.41 19.87
N GLY A 350 7.51 -0.46 19.37
CA GLY A 350 6.67 -1.30 20.21
C GLY A 350 7.40 -2.53 20.75
N GLU A 351 7.11 -2.88 21.98
CA GLU A 351 7.32 -4.22 22.49
C GLU A 351 6.11 -5.07 22.09
N PHE A 352 6.30 -6.03 21.16
CA PHE A 352 5.25 -6.97 20.79
C PHE A 352 5.30 -8.19 21.69
N GLU A 353 4.18 -8.52 22.31
CA GLU A 353 3.98 -9.85 22.83
C GLU A 353 3.62 -10.77 21.65
N ALA A 354 4.57 -11.65 21.27
CA ALA A 354 4.28 -12.64 20.26
C ALA A 354 3.30 -13.66 20.85
N VAL A 355 2.07 -13.69 20.36
CA VAL A 355 1.07 -14.69 20.71
C VAL A 355 1.24 -15.86 19.74
N ASP A 356 1.56 -17.05 20.28
CA ASP A 356 1.54 -18.27 19.48
C ASP A 356 0.10 -18.67 19.17
N VAL A 357 -0.29 -18.52 17.90
CA VAL A 357 -1.62 -18.87 17.38
C VAL A 357 -1.59 -20.17 16.57
N THR A 358 -0.54 -20.99 16.71
CA THR A 358 -0.38 -22.23 15.95
C THR A 358 -1.53 -23.22 16.20
N ALA A 359 -2.03 -23.26 17.43
CA ALA A 359 -3.15 -24.13 17.79
C ALA A 359 -4.45 -23.68 17.09
N GLU A 360 -4.75 -22.39 17.11
CA GLU A 360 -5.91 -21.78 16.45
C GLU A 360 -5.82 -21.93 14.92
N ALA A 361 -4.65 -21.69 14.35
CA ALA A 361 -4.41 -21.86 12.92
C ALA A 361 -4.68 -23.30 12.47
N ARG A 362 -4.16 -24.29 13.20
CA ARG A 362 -4.43 -25.71 12.91
C ARG A 362 -5.90 -26.07 13.08
N ALA A 363 -6.58 -25.54 14.10
CA ALA A 363 -8.00 -25.74 14.29
C ALA A 363 -8.83 -25.18 13.15
N ILE A 364 -8.50 -23.95 12.68
CA ILE A 364 -9.14 -23.31 11.54
C ILE A 364 -8.92 -24.11 10.26
N MET A 365 -7.70 -24.55 9.96
CA MET A 365 -7.39 -25.36 8.78
C MET A 365 -8.17 -26.68 8.77
N ARG A 366 -8.25 -27.38 9.92
CA ARG A 366 -9.07 -28.61 10.06
C ARG A 366 -10.56 -28.31 9.87
N CYS A 367 -11.05 -27.18 10.38
CA CYS A 367 -12.45 -26.79 10.23
C CYS A 367 -12.78 -26.49 8.76
N VAL A 368 -11.94 -25.74 8.04
CA VAL A 368 -12.11 -25.46 6.61
C VAL A 368 -12.11 -26.76 5.80
N GLN A 369 -11.26 -27.74 6.17
CA GLN A 369 -11.25 -29.07 5.56
C GLN A 369 -12.57 -29.82 5.79
N ALA A 370 -13.07 -29.83 7.03
CA ALA A 370 -14.32 -30.48 7.38
C ALA A 370 -15.53 -29.84 6.69
N LEU A 371 -15.49 -28.51 6.51
CA LEU A 371 -16.52 -27.73 5.83
C LEU A 371 -16.39 -27.76 4.30
N ARG A 372 -15.34 -28.39 3.76
CA ARG A 372 -15.05 -28.52 2.32
C ARG A 372 -15.06 -27.19 1.56
N GLY A 373 -14.65 -26.10 2.21
CA GLY A 373 -14.58 -24.75 1.60
C GLY A 373 -15.94 -24.16 1.19
N ARG A 374 -17.05 -24.60 1.79
CA ARG A 374 -18.42 -24.19 1.39
C ARG A 374 -19.02 -23.10 2.25
N PHE A 375 -18.31 -22.61 3.26
CA PHE A 375 -18.83 -21.67 4.24
C PHE A 375 -17.90 -20.46 4.41
N GLY A 376 -18.49 -19.36 4.85
CA GLY A 376 -17.75 -18.13 5.10
C GLY A 376 -17.03 -18.12 6.46
N LYS A 377 -16.14 -17.15 6.65
CA LYS A 377 -15.32 -17.02 7.86
C LYS A 377 -16.12 -17.03 9.18
N THR A 378 -17.29 -16.38 9.19
CA THR A 378 -18.17 -16.36 10.34
C THR A 378 -18.60 -17.76 10.75
N THR A 379 -19.02 -18.59 9.77
CA THR A 379 -19.44 -19.97 10.02
C THR A 379 -18.29 -20.84 10.50
N VAL A 380 -17.07 -20.67 9.92
CA VAL A 380 -15.87 -21.39 10.39
C VAL A 380 -15.61 -21.10 11.87
N VAL A 381 -15.64 -19.82 12.25
CA VAL A 381 -15.41 -19.41 13.64
C VAL A 381 -16.54 -19.88 14.58
N ASP A 382 -17.80 -19.79 14.14
CA ASP A 382 -18.96 -20.21 14.94
C ASP A 382 -18.95 -21.73 15.16
N VAL A 383 -18.56 -22.54 14.17
CA VAL A 383 -18.39 -24.01 14.32
C VAL A 383 -17.29 -24.31 15.33
N LEU A 384 -16.12 -23.68 15.22
CA LEU A 384 -14.99 -23.91 16.14
C LEU A 384 -15.34 -23.57 17.59
N ARG A 385 -16.12 -22.52 17.79
CA ARG A 385 -16.55 -22.10 19.13
C ARG A 385 -17.76 -22.87 19.70
N GLY A 386 -18.36 -23.76 18.91
CA GLY A 386 -19.55 -24.44 19.29
C GLY A 386 -20.75 -23.51 19.48
N ALA A 387 -20.88 -22.49 18.63
CA ALA A 387 -21.99 -21.55 18.69
C ALA A 387 -23.31 -22.24 18.38
N ASP A 388 -24.30 -22.08 19.26
CA ASP A 388 -25.61 -22.67 19.10
C ASP A 388 -26.54 -21.75 18.30
N THR A 389 -26.45 -21.85 16.95
CA THR A 389 -27.29 -21.08 16.03
C THR A 389 -28.20 -22.01 15.23
N GLU A 390 -29.38 -21.53 14.86
CA GLU A 390 -30.36 -22.28 14.08
C GLU A 390 -29.78 -22.73 12.72
N ASN A 391 -29.00 -21.86 12.07
CA ASN A 391 -28.33 -22.16 10.80
C ASN A 391 -27.35 -23.34 10.92
N LEU A 392 -26.52 -23.37 11.99
CA LEU A 392 -25.57 -24.47 12.20
C LEU A 392 -26.28 -25.82 12.45
N ARG A 393 -27.41 -25.77 13.15
CA ARG A 393 -28.24 -26.97 13.37
C ARG A 393 -28.88 -27.44 12.04
N GLN A 394 -29.47 -26.52 11.30
CA GLN A 394 -30.12 -26.80 10.00
C GLN A 394 -29.15 -27.41 8.98
N TRP A 395 -27.90 -26.94 8.98
CA TRP A 395 -26.85 -27.47 8.09
C TRP A 395 -26.13 -28.70 8.65
N GLY A 396 -26.51 -29.17 9.84
CA GLY A 396 -25.91 -30.35 10.47
C GLY A 396 -24.47 -30.14 10.95
N LEU A 397 -24.00 -28.90 11.04
CA LEU A 397 -22.60 -28.59 11.35
C LEU A 397 -22.28 -28.81 12.83
N VAL A 398 -23.26 -28.85 13.69
CA VAL A 398 -23.12 -29.19 15.12
C VAL A 398 -22.63 -30.63 15.38
N ASN A 399 -22.77 -31.52 14.37
CA ASN A 399 -22.32 -32.91 14.46
C ASN A 399 -20.90 -33.14 13.93
N LEU A 400 -20.21 -32.08 13.49
CA LEU A 400 -18.84 -32.20 12.99
C LEU A 400 -17.86 -32.41 14.14
N PRO A 401 -16.80 -33.24 13.94
CA PRO A 401 -15.77 -33.45 14.97
C PRO A 401 -15.03 -32.18 15.40
N VAL A 402 -15.09 -31.13 14.56
CA VAL A 402 -14.44 -29.83 14.79
C VAL A 402 -15.36 -28.82 15.52
N TYR A 403 -16.61 -29.19 15.81
CA TYR A 403 -17.57 -28.33 16.50
C TYR A 403 -17.21 -28.18 17.96
N GLY A 404 -17.09 -26.93 18.44
CA GLY A 404 -16.81 -26.62 19.85
C GLY A 404 -15.39 -26.98 20.29
N THR A 405 -14.43 -27.12 19.38
CA THR A 405 -13.06 -27.55 19.69
C THR A 405 -12.13 -26.38 20.07
N SER A 406 -12.57 -25.13 20.03
CA SER A 406 -11.77 -23.97 20.38
C SER A 406 -12.43 -23.11 21.44
N GLU A 407 -11.71 -22.84 22.52
CA GLU A 407 -12.08 -21.89 23.58
C GLU A 407 -11.64 -20.45 23.28
N ALA A 408 -10.89 -20.25 22.17
CA ALA A 408 -10.36 -18.95 21.79
C ALA A 408 -11.47 -17.93 21.57
N ARG A 409 -11.18 -16.67 21.88
CA ARG A 409 -12.12 -15.57 21.65
C ARG A 409 -12.44 -15.44 20.16
N ARG A 410 -13.71 -15.13 19.86
CA ARG A 410 -14.18 -14.94 18.48
C ARG A 410 -13.29 -13.97 17.68
N ALA A 411 -12.89 -12.86 18.30
CA ALA A 411 -12.02 -11.87 17.67
C ALA A 411 -10.69 -12.48 17.24
N LEU A 412 -10.02 -13.23 18.12
CA LEU A 412 -8.74 -13.90 17.82
C LEU A 412 -8.89 -14.88 16.64
N LEU A 413 -9.91 -15.74 16.66
CA LEU A 413 -10.13 -16.70 15.56
C LEU A 413 -10.40 -15.97 14.24
N MET A 414 -11.14 -14.86 14.24
CA MET A 414 -11.36 -14.05 13.04
C MET A 414 -10.05 -13.46 12.52
N GLU A 415 -9.20 -12.95 13.42
CA GLU A 415 -7.87 -12.41 13.06
C GLU A 415 -6.96 -13.49 12.49
N VAL A 416 -6.95 -14.69 13.09
CA VAL A 416 -6.15 -15.81 12.58
C VAL A 416 -6.63 -16.27 11.20
N VAL A 417 -7.96 -16.27 10.92
CA VAL A 417 -8.48 -16.55 9.56
C VAL A 417 -7.97 -15.52 8.55
N GLU A 418 -7.98 -14.22 8.90
CA GLU A 418 -7.46 -13.17 8.01
C GLU A 418 -5.94 -13.28 7.81
N LEU A 419 -5.20 -13.59 8.88
CA LEU A 419 -3.76 -13.83 8.80
C LEU A 419 -3.43 -14.99 7.87
N LEU A 420 -4.11 -16.13 8.03
CA LEU A 420 -3.93 -17.30 7.16
C LEU A 420 -4.32 -17.01 5.70
N ALA A 421 -5.29 -16.13 5.47
CA ALA A 421 -5.66 -15.69 4.13
C ALA A 421 -4.61 -14.74 3.53
N ALA A 422 -4.09 -13.80 4.33
CA ALA A 422 -3.03 -12.88 3.89
C ALA A 422 -1.73 -13.62 3.55
N ASP A 423 -1.39 -14.66 4.32
CA ASP A 423 -0.22 -15.50 4.09
C ASP A 423 -0.42 -16.59 3.00
N GLY A 424 -1.62 -16.66 2.41
CA GLY A 424 -1.91 -17.58 1.31
C GLY A 424 -2.18 -19.03 1.74
N TYR A 425 -2.33 -19.34 3.02
CA TYR A 425 -2.76 -20.65 3.50
C TYR A 425 -4.26 -20.90 3.29
N LEU A 426 -5.04 -19.81 3.38
CA LEU A 426 -6.47 -19.82 3.03
C LEU A 426 -6.73 -18.91 1.83
N ALA A 427 -7.83 -19.17 1.13
CA ALA A 427 -8.36 -18.32 0.08
C ALA A 427 -9.79 -17.92 0.44
N ILE A 428 -10.11 -16.64 0.40
CA ILE A 428 -11.46 -16.13 0.60
C ILE A 428 -12.02 -15.74 -0.76
N THR A 429 -13.11 -16.40 -1.20
CA THR A 429 -13.71 -16.10 -2.49
C THR A 429 -14.34 -14.71 -2.50
N GLU A 430 -14.38 -14.10 -3.67
CA GLU A 430 -15.08 -12.83 -3.88
C GLU A 430 -16.59 -13.04 -4.02
N GLY A 431 -17.38 -12.00 -3.69
CA GLY A 431 -18.83 -11.98 -3.90
C GLY A 431 -19.63 -11.61 -2.65
N LYS A 432 -20.96 -11.64 -2.79
CA LYS A 432 -21.92 -11.27 -1.72
C LYS A 432 -21.82 -12.18 -0.48
N PHE A 433 -21.40 -13.43 -0.68
CA PHE A 433 -21.22 -14.45 0.36
C PHE A 433 -19.84 -15.11 0.20
N PRO A 434 -18.76 -14.46 0.71
CA PRO A 434 -17.42 -15.00 0.56
C PRO A 434 -17.26 -16.34 1.29
N LEU A 435 -16.67 -17.31 0.63
CA LEU A 435 -16.39 -18.65 1.16
C LEU A 435 -14.91 -18.75 1.51
N VAL A 436 -14.58 -19.51 2.55
CA VAL A 436 -13.21 -19.78 2.97
C VAL A 436 -12.78 -21.17 2.48
N GLY A 437 -11.81 -21.22 1.60
CA GLY A 437 -11.18 -22.41 1.08
C GLY A 437 -9.69 -22.45 1.37
N PHE A 438 -9.00 -23.46 0.85
CA PHE A 438 -7.55 -23.56 0.94
C PHE A 438 -6.88 -22.63 -0.08
N GLY A 439 -5.86 -21.92 0.34
CA GLY A 439 -5.00 -21.11 -0.49
C GLY A 439 -3.87 -21.91 -1.14
N PRO A 440 -3.01 -21.28 -1.95
CA PRO A 440 -1.93 -21.95 -2.65
C PRO A 440 -0.87 -22.60 -1.75
N ARG A 441 -0.66 -22.04 -0.54
CA ARG A 441 0.34 -22.48 0.43
C ARG A 441 -0.15 -23.50 1.45
N TYR A 442 -1.37 -24.02 1.33
CA TYR A 442 -2.00 -24.87 2.35
C TYR A 442 -1.25 -26.19 2.67
N ARG A 443 -0.29 -26.58 1.84
CA ARG A 443 0.53 -27.80 2.02
C ARG A 443 1.87 -27.55 2.74
N GLU A 444 2.25 -26.30 2.89
CA GLU A 444 3.43 -25.88 3.66
C GLU A 444 3.12 -25.89 5.18
#